data_3eed5d038c9904c53fabd56bc4f21fcc
#
_entry.id   3eed5d038c9904c53fabd56bc4f21fcc
#
_cell.length_a   1.000
_cell.length_b   1.000
_cell.length_c   1.000
_cell.angle_alpha   90.00
_cell.angle_beta   90.00
_cell.angle_gamma   90.00
#
_symmetry.space_group_name_H-M   'P 1'
#
loop_
_entity.id
_entity.type
_entity.pdbx_description
1 polymer ?
#
loop_
_entity_poly.entity_id
_entity_poly.type
_entity_poly.pdbx_seq_one_letter_code
_entity_poly.pdbx_strand_id
1 'polypeptide(L)'
;MSVLEIKGLSHRYDDKVLFHDADLQINNGEHVGIVGLNGAGKSTFINILAGEVLQDEGEVRWQNNIRKTYLDQHAELDRSLTVMEYLKSSFRDLFAMNERMEALYAGMGEISDPDRLDEMIRKATDLTDRLTEAGFFELEANIKKIANGLGVMNFGYDTVIGTLSGGQRAKLMLAKLLLDAPDVMMLDEPTNFLDIEHIAWLTDFLNACPKTVLVISHDTEFLDRVCRTIVNIENGQIKKYAANYSGFLAQREQNARQYENDYHRQQREIEKMEDYIARNKVRAATAGMANARKKQLARIQVLQKPTAIHDAVFSFPCEELNTRELLVAEDLSIGYGRPLLPPFSFQLSGRDKIWISGTNGVG
;
A
#
# COMPACT_ATOMS: atom_id res chain seq x y z
N MET A 1 -6.36 -20.89 3.12
CA MET A 1 -6.50 -20.65 4.59
C MET A 1 -6.46 -19.16 4.82
N SER A 2 -7.25 -18.65 5.77
CA SER A 2 -7.27 -17.25 6.12
C SER A 2 -6.00 -16.86 6.88
N VAL A 3 -5.35 -15.77 6.47
CA VAL A 3 -4.20 -15.18 7.17
C VAL A 3 -4.63 -14.10 8.15
N LEU A 4 -5.73 -13.41 7.82
CA LEU A 4 -6.32 -12.34 8.62
C LEU A 4 -7.84 -12.50 8.64
N GLU A 5 -8.44 -12.37 9.82
CA GLU A 5 -9.88 -12.30 10.04
C GLU A 5 -10.19 -11.09 10.91
N ILE A 6 -11.10 -10.26 10.45
CA ILE A 6 -11.60 -9.08 11.15
C ILE A 6 -13.10 -9.25 11.36
N LYS A 7 -13.57 -8.99 12.57
CA LYS A 7 -14.99 -9.07 12.94
C LYS A 7 -15.43 -7.84 13.72
N GLY A 8 -16.48 -7.19 13.22
CA GLY A 8 -17.14 -6.07 13.89
C GLY A 8 -16.22 -4.86 14.11
N LEU A 9 -15.22 -4.64 13.25
CA LEU A 9 -14.25 -3.57 13.42
C LEU A 9 -14.93 -2.19 13.39
N SER A 10 -14.80 -1.46 14.49
CA SER A 10 -15.21 -0.06 14.58
C SER A 10 -14.07 0.79 15.12
N HIS A 11 -13.89 1.96 14.52
CA HIS A 11 -12.88 2.92 14.96
C HIS A 11 -13.26 4.35 14.60
N ARG A 12 -13.00 5.27 15.53
CA ARG A 12 -13.21 6.72 15.39
C ARG A 12 -11.89 7.45 15.55
N TYR A 13 -11.79 8.56 14.86
CA TYR A 13 -10.74 9.52 15.08
C TYR A 13 -11.42 10.85 15.46
N ASP A 14 -11.28 11.26 16.71
CA ASP A 14 -12.08 12.32 17.32
C ASP A 14 -13.60 12.05 17.12
N ASP A 15 -14.31 13.00 16.50
CA ASP A 15 -15.74 12.87 16.18
C ASP A 15 -16.04 12.15 14.87
N LYS A 16 -15.01 11.78 14.08
CA LYS A 16 -15.17 11.16 12.78
C LYS A 16 -15.16 9.64 12.89
N VAL A 17 -16.26 8.99 12.53
CA VAL A 17 -16.32 7.53 12.37
C VAL A 17 -15.55 7.14 11.09
N LEU A 18 -14.48 6.35 11.24
CA LEU A 18 -13.69 5.82 10.13
C LEU A 18 -14.21 4.45 9.68
N PHE A 19 -14.57 3.58 10.63
CA PHE A 19 -15.12 2.25 10.37
C PHE A 19 -16.26 1.97 11.34
N HIS A 20 -17.26 1.21 10.87
CA HIS A 20 -18.39 0.80 11.69
C HIS A 20 -18.80 -0.63 11.33
N ASP A 21 -18.71 -1.53 12.32
CA ASP A 21 -19.13 -2.92 12.23
C ASP A 21 -18.61 -3.62 10.96
N ALA A 22 -17.32 -3.50 10.69
CA ALA A 22 -16.73 -3.99 9.47
C ALA A 22 -16.13 -5.39 9.64
N ASP A 23 -16.49 -6.28 8.71
CA ASP A 23 -15.95 -7.63 8.60
C ASP A 23 -15.05 -7.76 7.38
N LEU A 24 -13.91 -8.42 7.53
CA LEU A 24 -12.99 -8.68 6.43
C LEU A 24 -12.24 -9.99 6.66
N GLN A 25 -12.03 -10.74 5.58
CA GLN A 25 -11.18 -11.92 5.57
C GLN A 25 -10.17 -11.84 4.42
N ILE A 26 -8.89 -12.08 4.73
CA ILE A 26 -7.79 -12.13 3.75
C ILE A 26 -7.14 -13.50 3.84
N ASN A 27 -6.86 -14.11 2.69
CA ASN A 27 -6.25 -15.44 2.60
C ASN A 27 -4.74 -15.33 2.35
N ASN A 28 -4.03 -16.42 2.66
CA ASN A 28 -2.59 -16.53 2.36
C ASN A 28 -2.31 -16.33 0.87
N GLY A 29 -1.28 -15.53 0.56
CA GLY A 29 -0.85 -15.25 -0.79
C GLY A 29 -1.76 -14.29 -1.57
N GLU A 30 -2.77 -13.68 -0.92
CA GLU A 30 -3.56 -12.63 -1.56
C GLU A 30 -2.78 -11.31 -1.63
N HIS A 31 -2.78 -10.70 -2.82
CA HIS A 31 -2.32 -9.32 -3.03
C HIS A 31 -3.53 -8.40 -3.02
N VAL A 32 -3.62 -7.59 -1.99
CA VAL A 32 -4.79 -6.77 -1.67
C VAL A 32 -4.45 -5.29 -1.80
N GLY A 33 -5.15 -4.59 -2.69
CA GLY A 33 -5.11 -3.13 -2.78
C GLY A 33 -6.15 -2.52 -1.85
N ILE A 34 -5.74 -1.61 -0.98
CA ILE A 34 -6.62 -0.86 -0.10
C ILE A 34 -6.86 0.51 -0.72
N VAL A 35 -8.10 0.78 -1.08
CA VAL A 35 -8.50 2.00 -1.78
C VAL A 35 -9.60 2.75 -1.03
N GLY A 36 -9.75 4.04 -1.34
CA GLY A 36 -10.75 4.90 -0.73
C GLY A 36 -10.35 6.37 -0.86
N LEU A 37 -11.27 7.27 -0.56
CA LEU A 37 -11.01 8.71 -0.60
C LEU A 37 -9.93 9.13 0.40
N ASN A 38 -9.31 10.30 0.18
CA ASN A 38 -8.39 10.87 1.16
C ASN A 38 -9.12 11.14 2.48
N GLY A 39 -8.50 10.70 3.59
CA GLY A 39 -9.11 10.78 4.91
C GLY A 39 -10.22 9.74 5.18
N ALA A 40 -10.37 8.70 4.34
CA ALA A 40 -11.28 7.57 4.60
C ALA A 40 -10.76 6.60 5.68
N GLY A 41 -9.50 6.77 6.14
CA GLY A 41 -8.91 5.92 7.17
C GLY A 41 -8.02 4.79 6.66
N LYS A 42 -7.53 4.84 5.40
CA LYS A 42 -6.68 3.78 4.82
C LYS A 42 -5.44 3.49 5.66
N SER A 43 -4.64 4.52 5.97
CA SER A 43 -3.44 4.37 6.81
C SER A 43 -3.78 3.98 8.24
N THR A 44 -4.87 4.52 8.82
CA THR A 44 -5.37 4.09 10.14
C THR A 44 -5.74 2.60 10.13
N PHE A 45 -6.35 2.12 9.07
CA PHE A 45 -6.68 0.70 8.92
C PHE A 45 -5.42 -0.17 8.91
N ILE A 46 -4.39 0.19 8.14
CA ILE A 46 -3.11 -0.54 8.15
C ILE A 46 -2.44 -0.45 9.54
N ASN A 47 -2.46 0.70 10.21
CA ASN A 47 -1.88 0.85 11.54
C ASN A 47 -2.59 -0.03 12.58
N ILE A 48 -3.92 -0.19 12.48
CA ILE A 48 -4.67 -1.17 13.30
C ILE A 48 -4.20 -2.59 12.99
N LEU A 49 -4.03 -2.95 11.72
CA LEU A 49 -3.54 -4.28 11.32
C LEU A 49 -2.09 -4.52 11.77
N ALA A 50 -1.25 -3.50 11.75
CA ALA A 50 0.12 -3.56 12.26
C ALA A 50 0.14 -3.74 13.79
N GLY A 51 -0.90 -3.25 14.48
CA GLY A 51 -0.99 -3.23 15.95
C GLY A 51 -0.43 -1.96 16.57
N GLU A 52 -0.21 -0.92 15.77
CA GLU A 52 0.25 0.40 16.24
C GLU A 52 -0.89 1.25 16.80
N VAL A 53 -2.10 1.03 16.31
CA VAL A 53 -3.34 1.67 16.76
C VAL A 53 -4.30 0.59 17.24
N LEU A 54 -4.89 0.80 18.42
CA LEU A 54 -5.94 -0.08 18.93
C LEU A 54 -7.28 0.34 18.33
N GLN A 55 -8.08 -0.64 17.90
CA GLN A 55 -9.47 -0.42 17.49
C GLN A 55 -10.35 -0.12 18.71
N ASP A 56 -11.45 0.62 18.49
CA ASP A 56 -12.40 0.91 19.56
C ASP A 56 -13.30 -0.30 19.88
N GLU A 57 -13.76 -1.02 18.82
CA GLU A 57 -14.60 -2.22 18.95
C GLU A 57 -14.19 -3.24 17.89
N GLY A 58 -14.59 -4.50 18.12
CA GLY A 58 -14.34 -5.60 17.21
C GLY A 58 -13.04 -6.34 17.49
N GLU A 59 -12.69 -7.25 16.61
CA GLU A 59 -11.56 -8.13 16.78
C GLU A 59 -10.75 -8.28 15.48
N VAL A 60 -9.43 -8.20 15.60
CA VAL A 60 -8.46 -8.44 14.51
C VAL A 60 -7.65 -9.68 14.88
N ARG A 61 -7.84 -10.76 14.14
CA ARG A 61 -7.17 -12.04 14.36
C ARG A 61 -6.21 -12.36 13.21
N TRP A 62 -4.94 -12.49 13.54
CA TRP A 62 -3.93 -13.02 12.63
C TRP A 62 -3.74 -14.53 12.86
N GLN A 63 -3.38 -15.24 11.81
CA GLN A 63 -2.93 -16.63 11.92
C GLN A 63 -1.73 -16.71 12.89
N ASN A 64 -1.63 -17.78 13.68
CA ASN A 64 -0.55 -17.97 14.63
C ASN A 64 0.83 -18.05 13.92
N ASN A 65 1.88 -17.53 14.57
CA ASN A 65 3.27 -17.57 14.12
C ASN A 65 3.53 -16.87 12.78
N ILE A 66 2.73 -15.88 12.42
CA ILE A 66 2.93 -15.07 11.23
C ILE A 66 3.88 -13.92 11.51
N ARG A 67 4.89 -13.77 10.64
CA ARG A 67 5.74 -12.58 10.59
C ARG A 67 5.06 -11.55 9.69
N LYS A 68 4.67 -10.42 10.26
CA LYS A 68 4.09 -9.28 9.55
C LYS A 68 5.03 -8.09 9.67
N THR A 69 5.22 -7.37 8.59
CA THR A 69 6.03 -6.14 8.58
C THR A 69 5.26 -5.02 7.90
N TYR A 70 5.27 -3.87 8.54
CA TYR A 70 4.69 -2.64 8.03
C TYR A 70 5.80 -1.68 7.61
N LEU A 71 5.66 -1.11 6.43
CA LEU A 71 6.53 -0.04 5.95
C LEU A 71 6.07 1.27 6.59
N ASP A 72 6.56 1.55 7.78
CA ASP A 72 6.37 2.85 8.42
C ASP A 72 7.35 3.87 7.83
N GLN A 73 6.83 4.88 7.14
CA GLN A 73 7.62 5.97 6.55
C GLN A 73 8.28 6.87 7.62
N HIS A 74 7.83 6.80 8.87
CA HIS A 74 8.31 7.59 10.00
C HIS A 74 9.20 6.79 10.96
N ALA A 75 9.44 5.49 10.68
CA ALA A 75 10.30 4.67 11.52
C ALA A 75 11.68 5.30 11.69
N GLU A 76 12.15 5.34 12.92
CA GLU A 76 13.49 5.83 13.25
C GLU A 76 14.54 4.84 12.75
N LEU A 77 15.34 5.29 11.80
CA LEU A 77 16.51 4.57 11.33
C LEU A 77 17.71 4.90 12.20
N ASP A 78 18.54 3.90 12.51
CA ASP A 78 19.86 4.17 13.07
C ASP A 78 20.72 4.91 12.04
N ARG A 79 20.85 6.21 12.26
CA ARG A 79 21.52 7.13 11.32
C ARG A 79 23.03 6.95 11.29
N SER A 80 23.62 6.17 12.20
CA SER A 80 25.06 5.91 12.28
C SER A 80 25.50 4.79 11.33
N LEU A 81 24.59 3.90 10.93
CA LEU A 81 24.89 2.77 10.07
C LEU A 81 25.10 3.21 8.62
N THR A 82 25.90 2.43 7.91
CA THR A 82 25.97 2.50 6.43
C THR A 82 24.76 1.80 5.80
N VAL A 83 24.51 2.10 4.52
CA VAL A 83 23.46 1.45 3.73
C VAL A 83 23.62 -0.07 3.76
N MET A 84 24.84 -0.60 3.57
CA MET A 84 25.08 -2.04 3.56
C MET A 84 24.89 -2.69 4.94
N GLU A 85 25.38 -2.07 6.01
CA GLU A 85 25.18 -2.55 7.38
C GLU A 85 23.71 -2.63 7.74
N TYR A 86 22.91 -1.63 7.34
CA TYR A 86 21.48 -1.63 7.56
C TYR A 86 20.75 -2.76 6.80
N LEU A 87 21.10 -2.99 5.52
CA LEU A 87 20.52 -4.09 4.75
C LEU A 87 20.92 -5.46 5.33
N LYS A 88 22.18 -5.61 5.76
CA LYS A 88 22.68 -6.83 6.41
C LYS A 88 22.09 -7.06 7.80
N SER A 89 21.57 -6.01 8.46
CA SER A 89 21.05 -6.12 9.83
C SER A 89 19.88 -7.09 9.99
N SER A 90 19.12 -7.38 8.92
CA SER A 90 18.06 -8.38 8.88
C SER A 90 18.58 -9.82 9.06
N PHE A 91 19.88 -10.03 8.84
CA PHE A 91 20.51 -11.34 8.80
C PHE A 91 21.65 -11.48 9.81
N ARG A 92 21.63 -10.67 10.88
CA ARG A 92 22.69 -10.66 11.92
C ARG A 92 23.02 -12.05 12.46
N ASP A 93 22.00 -12.86 12.68
CA ASP A 93 22.16 -14.21 13.22
C ASP A 93 22.91 -15.12 12.22
N LEU A 94 22.65 -14.99 10.93
CA LEU A 94 23.34 -15.74 9.89
C LEU A 94 24.81 -15.29 9.76
N PHE A 95 25.08 -13.98 9.83
CA PHE A 95 26.45 -13.47 9.82
C PHE A 95 27.22 -13.92 11.06
N ALA A 96 26.61 -13.85 12.26
CA ALA A 96 27.22 -14.36 13.49
C ALA A 96 27.46 -15.88 13.44
N MET A 97 26.57 -16.62 12.79
CA MET A 97 26.77 -18.07 12.57
C MET A 97 27.94 -18.34 11.62
N ASN A 98 28.07 -17.57 10.55
CA ASN A 98 29.18 -17.66 9.61
C ASN A 98 30.52 -17.33 10.28
N GLU A 99 30.59 -16.25 11.08
CA GLU A 99 31.81 -15.93 11.86
C GLU A 99 32.22 -17.06 12.80
N ARG A 100 31.23 -17.69 13.44
CA ARG A 100 31.54 -18.89 14.31
C ARG A 100 32.06 -20.06 13.50
N MET A 101 31.48 -20.32 12.32
CA MET A 101 31.92 -21.37 11.42
C MET A 101 33.35 -21.11 10.93
N GLU A 102 33.66 -19.89 10.50
CA GLU A 102 35.01 -19.49 10.07
C GLU A 102 36.05 -19.62 11.21
N ALA A 103 35.67 -19.21 12.43
CA ALA A 103 36.53 -19.34 13.60
C ALA A 103 36.82 -20.81 13.93
N LEU A 104 35.86 -21.72 13.76
CA LEU A 104 36.09 -23.16 13.92
C LEU A 104 37.08 -23.68 12.86
N TYR A 105 36.90 -23.34 11.60
CA TYR A 105 37.82 -23.74 10.53
C TYR A 105 39.23 -23.20 10.74
N ALA A 106 39.36 -21.94 11.12
CA ALA A 106 40.65 -21.33 11.41
C ALA A 106 41.38 -22.02 12.60
N GLY A 107 40.62 -22.41 13.63
CA GLY A 107 41.19 -23.08 14.81
C GLY A 107 41.59 -24.54 14.60
N MET A 108 41.11 -25.21 13.54
CA MET A 108 41.41 -26.63 13.28
C MET A 108 42.89 -26.90 13.03
N GLY A 109 43.59 -25.93 12.41
CA GLY A 109 45.02 -26.07 12.08
C GLY A 109 45.96 -26.13 13.32
N GLU A 110 45.49 -25.72 14.49
CA GLU A 110 46.29 -25.67 15.73
C GLU A 110 46.04 -26.88 16.67
N ILE A 111 45.09 -27.79 16.28
CA ILE A 111 44.68 -28.90 17.14
C ILE A 111 45.41 -30.18 16.75
N SER A 112 46.13 -30.75 17.71
CA SER A 112 46.85 -32.03 17.57
C SER A 112 46.05 -33.24 18.11
N ASP A 113 44.95 -32.99 18.83
CA ASP A 113 44.10 -34.04 19.41
C ASP A 113 43.03 -34.48 18.39
N PRO A 114 43.01 -35.74 17.92
CA PRO A 114 42.07 -36.23 16.92
C PRO A 114 40.61 -36.15 17.35
N ASP A 115 40.30 -36.48 18.62
CA ASP A 115 38.91 -36.48 19.10
C ASP A 115 38.30 -35.04 19.11
N ARG A 116 39.13 -34.09 19.50
CA ARG A 116 38.79 -32.68 19.55
C ARG A 116 38.66 -32.09 18.14
N LEU A 117 39.51 -32.53 17.22
CA LEU A 117 39.42 -32.14 15.80
C LEU A 117 38.13 -32.66 15.18
N ASP A 118 37.75 -33.92 15.41
CA ASP A 118 36.51 -34.52 14.93
C ASP A 118 35.26 -33.78 15.46
N GLU A 119 35.27 -33.37 16.73
CA GLU A 119 34.18 -32.57 17.32
C GLU A 119 34.06 -31.22 16.64
N MET A 120 35.17 -30.55 16.35
CA MET A 120 35.16 -29.26 15.66
C MET A 120 34.67 -29.38 14.21
N ILE A 121 35.11 -30.44 13.51
CA ILE A 121 34.62 -30.70 12.13
C ILE A 121 33.10 -30.88 12.12
N ARG A 122 32.54 -31.67 13.03
CA ARG A 122 31.09 -31.88 13.13
C ARG A 122 30.34 -30.56 13.37
N LYS A 123 30.84 -29.74 14.31
CA LYS A 123 30.24 -28.43 14.60
C LYS A 123 30.29 -27.49 13.38
N ALA A 124 31.42 -27.43 12.70
CA ALA A 124 31.60 -26.60 11.54
C ALA A 124 30.68 -27.07 10.37
N THR A 125 30.56 -28.39 10.18
CA THR A 125 29.67 -28.99 9.17
C THR A 125 28.20 -28.66 9.48
N ASP A 126 27.72 -28.82 10.74
CA ASP A 126 26.36 -28.48 11.15
C ASP A 126 26.06 -27.00 10.89
N LEU A 127 26.99 -26.11 11.18
CA LEU A 127 26.83 -24.68 10.89
C LEU A 127 26.81 -24.40 9.38
N THR A 128 27.65 -25.07 8.59
CA THR A 128 27.67 -24.95 7.13
C THR A 128 26.35 -25.40 6.53
N ASP A 129 25.81 -26.53 6.97
CA ASP A 129 24.52 -27.05 6.50
C ASP A 129 23.39 -26.09 6.81
N ARG A 130 23.33 -25.55 8.03
CA ARG A 130 22.34 -24.54 8.43
C ARG A 130 22.45 -23.24 7.63
N LEU A 131 23.67 -22.77 7.37
CA LEU A 131 23.92 -21.57 6.55
C LEU A 131 23.49 -21.82 5.11
N THR A 132 23.73 -23.03 4.58
CA THR A 132 23.32 -23.44 3.24
C THR A 132 21.79 -23.51 3.12
N GLU A 133 21.12 -24.16 4.07
CA GLU A 133 19.66 -24.22 4.12
C GLU A 133 19.01 -22.84 4.26
N ALA A 134 19.66 -21.92 5.00
CA ALA A 134 19.21 -20.54 5.12
C ALA A 134 19.54 -19.66 3.92
N GLY A 135 20.23 -20.18 2.88
CA GLY A 135 20.61 -19.43 1.68
C GLY A 135 21.65 -18.34 1.93
N PHE A 136 22.48 -18.46 2.98
CA PHE A 136 23.44 -17.43 3.36
C PHE A 136 24.43 -17.10 2.24
N PHE A 137 24.91 -18.10 1.51
CA PHE A 137 25.91 -17.90 0.45
C PHE A 137 25.37 -17.14 -0.77
N GLU A 138 24.05 -17.07 -0.95
CA GLU A 138 23.38 -16.27 -1.98
C GLU A 138 22.90 -14.93 -1.46
N LEU A 139 23.00 -14.68 -0.15
CA LEU A 139 22.41 -13.54 0.53
C LEU A 139 22.94 -12.20 -0.02
N GLU A 140 24.25 -12.11 -0.23
CA GLU A 140 24.85 -10.85 -0.73
C GLU A 140 24.41 -10.55 -2.16
N ALA A 141 24.23 -11.56 -2.99
CA ALA A 141 23.67 -11.40 -4.34
C ALA A 141 22.21 -10.95 -4.28
N ASN A 142 21.42 -11.50 -3.36
CA ASN A 142 20.03 -11.11 -3.15
C ASN A 142 19.91 -9.67 -2.62
N ILE A 143 20.77 -9.27 -1.68
CA ILE A 143 20.84 -7.88 -1.19
C ILE A 143 21.12 -6.93 -2.36
N LYS A 144 22.14 -7.24 -3.18
CA LYS A 144 22.51 -6.43 -4.34
C LYS A 144 21.37 -6.37 -5.38
N LYS A 145 20.70 -7.50 -5.62
CA LYS A 145 19.58 -7.57 -6.57
C LYS A 145 18.42 -6.65 -6.15
N ILE A 146 18.01 -6.69 -4.89
CA ILE A 146 16.91 -5.85 -4.38
C ILE A 146 17.34 -4.38 -4.31
N ALA A 147 18.57 -4.11 -3.83
CA ALA A 147 19.11 -2.76 -3.76
C ALA A 147 19.21 -2.11 -5.15
N ASN A 148 19.62 -2.87 -6.17
CA ASN A 148 19.65 -2.40 -7.56
C ASN A 148 18.24 -2.14 -8.08
N GLY A 149 17.33 -3.07 -7.89
CA GLY A 149 15.95 -2.96 -8.36
C GLY A 149 15.22 -1.74 -7.82
N LEU A 150 15.56 -1.26 -6.64
CA LEU A 150 15.00 -0.05 -6.01
C LEU A 150 15.88 1.20 -6.18
N GLY A 151 17.01 1.10 -6.90
CA GLY A 151 17.93 2.21 -7.09
C GLY A 151 18.70 2.64 -5.84
N VAL A 152 18.78 1.77 -4.82
CA VAL A 152 19.55 2.03 -3.59
C VAL A 152 21.05 2.06 -3.85
N MET A 153 21.52 1.32 -4.86
CA MET A 153 22.94 1.38 -5.28
C MET A 153 23.43 2.78 -5.64
N ASN A 154 22.55 3.62 -6.15
CA ASN A 154 22.90 4.98 -6.58
C ASN A 154 23.39 5.86 -5.41
N PHE A 155 23.12 5.44 -4.16
CA PHE A 155 23.57 6.16 -2.96
C PHE A 155 24.99 5.77 -2.53
N GLY A 156 25.50 4.61 -2.97
CA GLY A 156 26.70 3.97 -2.48
C GLY A 156 26.45 3.15 -1.21
N TYR A 157 27.00 1.95 -1.17
CA TYR A 157 26.78 1.03 -0.04
C TYR A 157 27.44 1.49 1.29
N ASP A 158 28.53 2.26 1.18
CA ASP A 158 29.28 2.80 2.33
C ASP A 158 28.73 4.15 2.82
N THR A 159 27.66 4.64 2.18
CA THR A 159 27.06 5.92 2.56
C THR A 159 26.33 5.77 3.91
N VAL A 160 26.60 6.71 4.81
CA VAL A 160 25.94 6.75 6.13
C VAL A 160 24.49 7.20 5.98
N ILE A 161 23.56 6.47 6.58
CA ILE A 161 22.09 6.70 6.48
C ILE A 161 21.71 8.14 6.89
N GLY A 162 22.42 8.71 7.86
CA GLY A 162 22.18 10.08 8.33
C GLY A 162 22.27 11.14 7.23
N THR A 163 23.04 10.87 6.17
CA THR A 163 23.26 11.81 5.05
C THR A 163 22.21 11.66 3.94
N LEU A 164 21.41 10.59 3.96
CA LEU A 164 20.40 10.31 2.94
C LEU A 164 19.21 11.27 3.04
N SER A 165 18.64 11.61 1.88
CA SER A 165 17.35 12.33 1.82
C SER A 165 16.20 11.48 2.32
N GLY A 166 15.04 12.10 2.60
CA GLY A 166 13.83 11.38 3.03
C GLY A 166 13.40 10.29 2.04
N GLY A 167 13.39 10.61 0.75
CA GLY A 167 13.04 9.64 -0.30
C GLY A 167 14.05 8.49 -0.43
N GLN A 168 15.35 8.78 -0.26
CA GLN A 168 16.38 7.74 -0.26
C GLN A 168 16.25 6.79 0.95
N ARG A 169 15.93 7.34 2.13
CA ARG A 169 15.63 6.52 3.32
C ARG A 169 14.41 5.64 3.12
N ALA A 170 13.34 6.17 2.51
CA ALA A 170 12.15 5.37 2.20
C ALA A 170 12.46 4.21 1.25
N LYS A 171 13.25 4.43 0.19
CA LYS A 171 13.74 3.36 -0.70
C LYS A 171 14.54 2.30 0.06
N LEU A 172 15.42 2.73 0.97
CA LEU A 172 16.24 1.83 1.78
C LEU A 172 15.39 0.98 2.74
N MET A 173 14.38 1.57 3.37
CA MET A 173 13.45 0.86 4.25
C MET A 173 12.62 -0.16 3.49
N LEU A 174 12.14 0.21 2.29
CA LEU A 174 11.44 -0.73 1.41
C LEU A 174 12.36 -1.89 1.01
N ALA A 175 13.62 -1.62 0.66
CA ALA A 175 14.58 -2.66 0.32
C ALA A 175 14.77 -3.65 1.48
N LYS A 176 14.92 -3.15 2.71
CA LYS A 176 15.04 -4.00 3.89
C LYS A 176 13.78 -4.85 4.13
N LEU A 177 12.59 -4.26 4.02
CA LEU A 177 11.32 -4.98 4.15
C LEU A 177 11.22 -6.14 3.15
N LEU A 178 11.60 -5.91 1.89
CA LEU A 178 11.59 -6.95 0.87
C LEU A 178 12.64 -8.04 1.15
N LEU A 179 13.80 -7.69 1.73
CA LEU A 179 14.83 -8.63 2.15
C LEU A 179 14.37 -9.50 3.32
N ASP A 180 13.69 -8.92 4.32
CA ASP A 180 13.14 -9.63 5.46
C ASP A 180 12.11 -10.69 5.05
N ALA A 181 11.51 -10.56 3.87
CA ALA A 181 10.54 -11.47 3.26
C ALA A 181 9.50 -12.00 4.27
N PRO A 182 8.77 -11.15 4.98
CA PRO A 182 7.78 -11.56 5.97
C PRO A 182 6.62 -12.32 5.29
N ASP A 183 5.77 -12.99 6.09
CA ASP A 183 4.61 -13.69 5.56
C ASP A 183 3.52 -12.72 5.09
N VAL A 184 3.46 -11.54 5.71
CA VAL A 184 2.56 -10.44 5.33
C VAL A 184 3.35 -9.14 5.24
N MET A 185 3.34 -8.54 4.06
CA MET A 185 3.89 -7.21 3.79
C MET A 185 2.77 -6.18 3.75
N MET A 186 2.89 -5.12 4.55
CA MET A 186 1.96 -3.98 4.54
C MET A 186 2.72 -2.75 4.02
N LEU A 187 2.32 -2.25 2.86
CA LEU A 187 3.00 -1.19 2.12
C LEU A 187 2.06 0.02 2.01
N ASP A 188 2.45 1.15 2.61
CA ASP A 188 1.73 2.41 2.48
C ASP A 188 2.50 3.32 1.49
N GLU A 189 1.87 3.58 0.33
CA GLU A 189 2.39 4.42 -0.76
C GLU A 189 3.83 4.06 -1.20
N PRO A 190 4.13 2.78 -1.52
CA PRO A 190 5.52 2.35 -1.82
C PRO A 190 6.07 2.96 -3.12
N THR A 191 5.22 3.50 -3.99
CA THR A 191 5.60 4.08 -5.28
C THR A 191 6.03 5.54 -5.21
N ASN A 192 5.71 6.27 -4.10
CA ASN A 192 5.90 7.73 -4.02
C ASN A 192 7.34 8.22 -4.26
N PHE A 193 8.34 7.41 -3.93
CA PHE A 193 9.76 7.79 -4.05
C PHE A 193 10.49 7.02 -5.15
N LEU A 194 9.77 6.20 -5.91
CA LEU A 194 10.34 5.36 -6.96
C LEU A 194 10.17 6.02 -8.33
N ASP A 195 11.14 5.81 -9.19
CA ASP A 195 11.08 6.15 -10.61
C ASP A 195 10.33 5.05 -11.37
N ILE A 196 9.90 5.34 -12.57
CA ILE A 196 9.12 4.43 -13.41
C ILE A 196 9.80 3.05 -13.54
N GLU A 197 11.12 3.02 -13.72
CA GLU A 197 11.87 1.76 -13.82
C GLU A 197 11.84 0.95 -12.52
N HIS A 198 11.97 1.63 -11.37
CA HIS A 198 11.93 0.98 -10.07
C HIS A 198 10.51 0.54 -9.68
N ILE A 199 9.46 1.28 -10.10
CA ILE A 199 8.06 0.86 -9.96
C ILE A 199 7.81 -0.41 -10.78
N ALA A 200 8.30 -0.47 -12.03
CA ALA A 200 8.17 -1.66 -12.87
C ALA A 200 8.86 -2.87 -12.21
N TRP A 201 10.08 -2.68 -11.72
CA TRP A 201 10.81 -3.73 -11.01
C TRP A 201 10.08 -4.22 -9.75
N LEU A 202 9.57 -3.28 -8.91
CA LEU A 202 8.80 -3.62 -7.71
C LEU A 202 7.53 -4.40 -8.06
N THR A 203 6.84 -3.98 -9.13
CA THR A 203 5.66 -4.69 -9.66
C THR A 203 5.98 -6.13 -9.99
N ASP A 204 7.05 -6.37 -10.74
CA ASP A 204 7.46 -7.71 -11.15
C ASP A 204 7.92 -8.55 -9.94
N PHE A 205 8.63 -7.93 -8.99
CA PHE A 205 9.04 -8.58 -7.75
C PHE A 205 7.83 -9.03 -6.92
N LEU A 206 6.86 -8.15 -6.71
CA LEU A 206 5.66 -8.47 -5.93
C LEU A 206 4.81 -9.54 -6.64
N ASN A 207 4.66 -9.48 -7.97
CA ASN A 207 3.92 -10.50 -8.73
C ASN A 207 4.56 -11.90 -8.64
N ALA A 208 5.88 -11.97 -8.49
CA ALA A 208 6.59 -13.24 -8.28
C ALA A 208 6.55 -13.70 -6.80
N CYS A 209 6.14 -12.84 -5.88
CA CYS A 209 6.14 -13.13 -4.45
C CYS A 209 4.90 -13.94 -4.05
N PRO A 210 5.06 -15.13 -3.43
CA PRO A 210 3.93 -15.96 -3.00
C PRO A 210 3.34 -15.52 -1.65
N LYS A 211 3.88 -14.46 -1.04
CA LYS A 211 3.45 -13.96 0.27
C LYS A 211 2.22 -13.06 0.16
N THR A 212 1.56 -12.81 1.29
CA THR A 212 0.44 -11.87 1.34
C THR A 212 0.94 -10.44 1.31
N VAL A 213 0.35 -9.61 0.46
CA VAL A 213 0.71 -8.20 0.31
C VAL A 213 -0.53 -7.34 0.48
N LEU A 214 -0.46 -6.37 1.39
CA LEU A 214 -1.47 -5.31 1.55
C LEU A 214 -0.84 -4.00 1.09
N VAL A 215 -1.45 -3.35 0.11
CA VAL A 215 -0.91 -2.13 -0.49
C VAL A 215 -1.92 -1.01 -0.44
N ILE A 216 -1.52 0.15 0.06
CA ILE A 216 -2.18 1.43 -0.22
C ILE A 216 -1.35 2.10 -1.30
N SER A 217 -1.96 2.53 -2.39
CA SER A 217 -1.31 3.36 -3.40
C SER A 217 -2.32 4.24 -4.13
N HIS A 218 -1.86 5.40 -4.58
CA HIS A 218 -2.57 6.28 -5.51
C HIS A 218 -2.22 5.96 -6.97
N ASP A 219 -1.21 5.15 -7.21
CA ASP A 219 -0.85 4.65 -8.53
C ASP A 219 -1.80 3.52 -8.96
N THR A 220 -2.75 3.88 -9.80
CA THR A 220 -3.80 2.95 -10.25
C THR A 220 -3.27 1.86 -11.18
N GLU A 221 -2.22 2.14 -11.96
CA GLU A 221 -1.59 1.16 -12.84
C GLU A 221 -0.82 0.12 -12.01
N PHE A 222 -0.09 0.57 -11.00
CA PHE A 222 0.58 -0.31 -10.06
C PHE A 222 -0.42 -1.23 -9.33
N LEU A 223 -1.52 -0.68 -8.79
CA LEU A 223 -2.58 -1.48 -8.15
C LEU A 223 -3.20 -2.50 -9.11
N ASP A 224 -3.46 -2.10 -10.35
CA ASP A 224 -4.09 -2.98 -11.35
C ASP A 224 -3.20 -4.17 -11.72
N ARG A 225 -1.88 -3.97 -11.76
CA ARG A 225 -0.90 -4.99 -12.09
C ARG A 225 -0.55 -5.92 -10.93
N VAL A 226 -0.52 -5.40 -9.69
CA VAL A 226 -0.08 -6.15 -8.50
C VAL A 226 -1.25 -6.81 -7.77
N CYS A 227 -2.38 -6.10 -7.61
CA CYS A 227 -3.47 -6.55 -6.76
C CYS A 227 -4.52 -7.34 -7.54
N ARG A 228 -4.92 -8.48 -6.98
CA ARG A 228 -6.03 -9.31 -7.51
C ARG A 228 -7.29 -9.21 -6.65
N THR A 229 -7.18 -8.53 -5.55
CA THR A 229 -8.27 -8.24 -4.61
C THR A 229 -8.20 -6.78 -4.22
N ILE A 230 -9.34 -6.10 -4.21
CA ILE A 230 -9.44 -4.71 -3.74
C ILE A 230 -10.32 -4.65 -2.50
N VAL A 231 -9.83 -3.95 -1.49
CA VAL A 231 -10.58 -3.57 -0.28
C VAL A 231 -10.87 -2.08 -0.37
N ASN A 232 -12.14 -1.74 -0.57
CA ASN A 232 -12.60 -0.35 -0.64
C ASN A 232 -13.10 0.12 0.73
N ILE A 233 -12.56 1.23 1.20
CA ILE A 233 -12.98 1.92 2.43
C ILE A 233 -13.77 3.16 2.03
N GLU A 234 -15.07 3.12 2.24
CA GLU A 234 -15.98 4.19 1.84
C GLU A 234 -17.17 4.30 2.79
N ASN A 235 -17.49 5.54 3.23
CA ASN A 235 -18.61 5.84 4.12
C ASN A 235 -18.64 4.98 5.42
N GLY A 236 -17.48 4.75 6.01
CA GLY A 236 -17.34 3.93 7.23
C GLY A 236 -17.48 2.42 7.02
N GLN A 237 -17.62 1.98 5.79
CA GLN A 237 -17.73 0.55 5.44
C GLN A 237 -16.47 0.05 4.75
N ILE A 238 -16.12 -1.21 5.01
CA ILE A 238 -15.03 -1.93 4.36
C ILE A 238 -15.64 -3.01 3.48
N LYS A 239 -15.39 -2.94 2.15
CA LYS A 239 -15.92 -3.93 1.21
C LYS A 239 -14.80 -4.55 0.40
N LYS A 240 -14.79 -5.89 0.34
CA LYS A 240 -13.84 -6.68 -0.45
C LYS A 240 -14.41 -6.99 -1.83
N TYR A 241 -13.59 -6.79 -2.86
CA TYR A 241 -13.87 -7.11 -4.25
C TYR A 241 -12.82 -8.07 -4.77
N ALA A 242 -13.25 -9.22 -5.27
CA ALA A 242 -12.37 -10.22 -5.88
C ALA A 242 -12.08 -9.84 -7.35
N ALA A 243 -11.34 -8.75 -7.53
CA ALA A 243 -10.98 -8.19 -8.83
C ALA A 243 -9.72 -7.30 -8.68
N ASN A 244 -9.02 -7.07 -9.80
CA ASN A 244 -8.01 -6.02 -9.89
C ASN A 244 -8.67 -4.62 -9.85
N TYR A 245 -7.87 -3.55 -9.91
CA TYR A 245 -8.39 -2.19 -9.76
C TYR A 245 -9.40 -1.80 -10.86
N SER A 246 -9.12 -2.12 -12.11
CA SER A 246 -10.04 -1.87 -13.24
C SER A 246 -11.35 -2.63 -13.10
N GLY A 247 -11.28 -3.90 -12.70
CA GLY A 247 -12.46 -4.73 -12.44
C GLY A 247 -13.28 -4.24 -11.25
N PHE A 248 -12.62 -3.76 -10.20
CA PHE A 248 -13.28 -3.09 -9.07
C PHE A 248 -14.07 -1.85 -9.51
N LEU A 249 -13.45 -0.98 -10.32
CA LEU A 249 -14.15 0.22 -10.81
C LEU A 249 -15.41 -0.13 -11.58
N ALA A 250 -15.34 -1.12 -12.47
CA ALA A 250 -16.50 -1.59 -13.24
C ALA A 250 -17.60 -2.15 -12.33
N GLN A 251 -17.25 -2.96 -11.33
CA GLN A 251 -18.22 -3.49 -10.36
C GLN A 251 -18.81 -2.39 -9.48
N ARG A 252 -18.00 -1.43 -9.04
CA ARG A 252 -18.46 -0.28 -8.26
C ARG A 252 -19.47 0.56 -9.02
N GLU A 253 -19.20 0.86 -10.29
CA GLU A 253 -20.12 1.59 -11.16
C GLU A 253 -21.44 0.84 -11.37
N GLN A 254 -21.37 -0.45 -11.64
CA GLN A 254 -22.55 -1.29 -11.79
C GLN A 254 -23.40 -1.32 -10.50
N ASN A 255 -22.76 -1.50 -9.33
CA ASN A 255 -23.43 -1.49 -8.04
C ASN A 255 -24.08 -0.12 -7.74
N ALA A 256 -23.41 0.98 -8.08
CA ALA A 256 -23.94 2.33 -7.90
C ALA A 256 -25.19 2.56 -8.77
N ARG A 257 -25.14 2.16 -10.05
CA ARG A 257 -26.31 2.24 -10.97
C ARG A 257 -27.47 1.37 -10.48
N GLN A 258 -27.17 0.17 -9.99
CA GLN A 258 -28.21 -0.72 -9.45
C GLN A 258 -28.84 -0.11 -8.20
N TYR A 259 -28.06 0.41 -7.26
CA TYR A 259 -28.56 1.08 -6.06
C TYR A 259 -29.43 2.29 -6.39
N GLU A 260 -29.05 3.10 -7.38
CA GLU A 260 -29.84 4.25 -7.86
C GLU A 260 -31.18 3.80 -8.43
N ASN A 261 -31.19 2.75 -9.24
CA ASN A 261 -32.41 2.17 -9.80
C ASN A 261 -33.33 1.63 -8.68
N ASP A 262 -32.77 0.93 -7.71
CA ASP A 262 -33.52 0.38 -6.56
C ASP A 262 -34.08 1.50 -5.68
N TYR A 263 -33.30 2.55 -5.44
CA TYR A 263 -33.77 3.77 -4.75
C TYR A 263 -34.96 4.40 -5.47
N HIS A 264 -34.85 4.65 -6.77
CA HIS A 264 -35.94 5.24 -7.54
C HIS A 264 -37.18 4.34 -7.61
N ARG A 265 -36.99 3.02 -7.67
CA ARG A 265 -38.09 2.07 -7.63
C ARG A 265 -38.80 2.12 -6.27
N GLN A 266 -38.04 2.10 -5.18
CA GLN A 266 -38.59 2.18 -3.82
C GLN A 266 -39.33 3.52 -3.59
N GLN A 267 -38.76 4.64 -4.02
CA GLN A 267 -39.41 5.96 -3.89
C GLN A 267 -40.77 5.98 -4.61
N ARG A 268 -40.86 5.45 -5.83
CA ARG A 268 -42.15 5.34 -6.56
C ARG A 268 -43.16 4.43 -5.85
N GLU A 269 -42.69 3.36 -5.21
CA GLU A 269 -43.58 2.48 -4.42
C GLU A 269 -44.08 3.17 -3.15
N ILE A 270 -43.22 3.91 -2.46
CA ILE A 270 -43.58 4.69 -1.29
C ILE A 270 -44.63 5.75 -1.68
N GLU A 271 -44.37 6.52 -2.73
CA GLU A 271 -45.27 7.56 -3.22
C GLU A 271 -46.65 6.99 -3.59
N LYS A 272 -46.69 5.83 -4.27
CA LYS A 272 -47.97 5.16 -4.60
C LYS A 272 -48.72 4.71 -3.36
N MET A 273 -48.00 4.23 -2.34
CA MET A 273 -48.63 3.83 -1.07
C MET A 273 -49.15 5.01 -0.29
N GLU A 274 -48.42 6.12 -0.26
CA GLU A 274 -48.83 7.36 0.39
C GLU A 274 -50.06 7.97 -0.30
N ASP A 275 -50.07 8.02 -1.62
CA ASP A 275 -51.21 8.47 -2.45
C ASP A 275 -52.47 7.62 -2.20
N TYR A 276 -52.28 6.26 -2.14
CA TYR A 276 -53.37 5.38 -1.84
C TYR A 276 -53.95 5.61 -0.42
N ILE A 277 -53.07 5.77 0.56
CA ILE A 277 -53.49 6.06 1.96
C ILE A 277 -54.20 7.40 2.03
N ALA A 278 -53.69 8.45 1.37
CA ALA A 278 -54.30 9.76 1.37
C ALA A 278 -55.72 9.75 0.78
N ARG A 279 -55.96 9.07 -0.36
CA ARG A 279 -57.27 9.01 -1.05
C ARG A 279 -58.27 8.14 -0.34
N ASN A 280 -57.84 7.11 0.43
CA ASN A 280 -58.72 6.10 1.03
C ASN A 280 -58.90 6.20 2.55
N LYS A 281 -58.20 7.12 3.21
CA LYS A 281 -58.20 7.28 4.67
C LYS A 281 -59.57 7.69 5.24
N VAL A 282 -60.35 8.44 4.44
CA VAL A 282 -61.65 9.05 4.88
C VAL A 282 -62.84 8.16 4.64
N ARG A 283 -62.78 7.17 3.74
CA ARG A 283 -63.90 6.29 3.36
C ARG A 283 -63.99 5.07 4.26
N ALA A 284 -65.07 4.87 5.00
CA ALA A 284 -65.30 3.77 5.92
C ALA A 284 -65.02 2.38 5.30
N ALA A 285 -65.43 2.17 4.02
CA ALA A 285 -65.25 0.90 3.32
C ALA A 285 -63.79 0.59 2.97
N THR A 286 -62.86 1.57 2.86
CA THR A 286 -61.49 1.38 2.47
C THR A 286 -60.47 1.73 3.54
N ALA A 287 -60.95 2.24 4.69
CA ALA A 287 -60.08 2.65 5.81
C ALA A 287 -59.27 1.48 6.39
N GLY A 288 -59.83 0.27 6.40
CA GLY A 288 -59.07 -0.95 6.85
C GLY A 288 -57.88 -1.25 5.94
N MET A 289 -58.03 -1.19 4.63
CA MET A 289 -56.95 -1.39 3.66
C MET A 289 -55.91 -0.25 3.69
N ALA A 290 -56.34 0.99 3.88
CA ALA A 290 -55.45 2.13 4.05
C ALA A 290 -54.58 1.99 5.31
N ASN A 291 -55.17 1.54 6.42
CA ASN A 291 -54.43 1.27 7.64
C ASN A 291 -53.43 0.08 7.52
N ALA A 292 -53.79 -0.96 6.77
CA ALA A 292 -52.87 -2.07 6.48
C ALA A 292 -51.66 -1.58 5.67
N ARG A 293 -51.87 -0.75 4.62
CA ARG A 293 -50.78 -0.16 3.84
C ARG A 293 -49.93 0.84 4.66
N LYS A 294 -50.52 1.60 5.56
CA LYS A 294 -49.77 2.46 6.47
C LYS A 294 -48.85 1.64 7.39
N LYS A 295 -49.31 0.49 7.90
CA LYS A 295 -48.47 -0.42 8.66
C LYS A 295 -47.33 -1.03 7.79
N GLN A 296 -47.61 -1.34 6.54
CA GLN A 296 -46.60 -1.84 5.60
C GLN A 296 -45.55 -0.76 5.31
N LEU A 297 -45.94 0.48 5.04
CA LEU A 297 -45.06 1.61 4.83
C LEU A 297 -44.12 1.86 6.01
N ALA A 298 -44.64 1.78 7.23
CA ALA A 298 -43.87 1.94 8.46
C ALA A 298 -42.80 0.84 8.69
N ARG A 299 -42.86 -0.29 8.00
CA ARG A 299 -41.90 -1.40 8.07
C ARG A 299 -40.84 -1.35 6.95
N ILE A 300 -41.03 -0.48 5.94
CA ILE A 300 -40.07 -0.36 4.85
C ILE A 300 -38.81 0.33 5.39
N GLN A 301 -37.66 -0.32 5.23
CA GLN A 301 -36.37 0.34 5.41
C GLN A 301 -36.13 1.24 4.20
N VAL A 302 -36.24 2.56 4.42
CA VAL A 302 -36.05 3.55 3.36
C VAL A 302 -34.58 3.61 2.98
N LEU A 303 -34.29 3.37 1.70
CA LEU A 303 -32.96 3.54 1.13
C LEU A 303 -32.56 5.03 1.22
N GLN A 304 -31.33 5.26 1.59
CA GLN A 304 -30.80 6.63 1.59
C GLN A 304 -30.59 7.12 0.16
N LYS A 305 -30.78 8.43 -0.05
CA LYS A 305 -30.52 9.02 -1.34
C LYS A 305 -29.06 8.81 -1.72
N PRO A 306 -28.77 8.29 -2.95
CA PRO A 306 -27.39 8.18 -3.42
C PRO A 306 -26.67 9.52 -3.32
N THR A 307 -25.49 9.52 -2.70
CA THR A 307 -24.65 10.71 -2.64
C THR A 307 -24.00 10.87 -4.01
N ALA A 308 -24.34 11.91 -4.74
CA ALA A 308 -23.65 12.23 -5.98
C ALA A 308 -22.20 12.59 -5.66
N ILE A 309 -21.25 11.85 -6.21
CA ILE A 309 -19.85 12.27 -6.23
C ILE A 309 -19.78 13.39 -7.25
N HIS A 310 -19.65 14.62 -6.78
CA HIS A 310 -19.41 15.76 -7.65
C HIS A 310 -17.92 15.78 -7.98
N ASP A 311 -17.59 15.58 -9.24
CA ASP A 311 -16.23 15.83 -9.72
C ASP A 311 -15.92 17.32 -9.49
N ALA A 312 -14.73 17.57 -8.94
CA ALA A 312 -14.28 18.94 -8.75
C ALA A 312 -14.07 19.59 -10.13
N VAL A 313 -14.86 20.61 -10.44
CA VAL A 313 -14.71 21.37 -11.68
C VAL A 313 -13.73 22.51 -11.39
N PHE A 314 -12.55 22.42 -12.01
CA PHE A 314 -11.55 23.48 -11.95
C PHE A 314 -11.67 24.34 -13.21
N SER A 315 -11.79 25.64 -13.03
CA SER A 315 -11.65 26.62 -14.10
C SER A 315 -10.42 27.48 -13.81
N PHE A 316 -9.52 27.54 -14.77
CA PHE A 316 -8.39 28.45 -14.71
C PHE A 316 -8.75 29.67 -15.54
N PRO A 317 -9.06 30.82 -14.92
CA PRO A 317 -9.24 32.05 -15.69
C PRO A 317 -7.93 32.40 -16.33
N CYS A 318 -7.85 32.40 -17.64
CA CYS A 318 -6.69 32.88 -18.38
C CYS A 318 -7.09 34.15 -19.14
N GLU A 319 -6.29 35.20 -18.99
CA GLU A 319 -6.34 36.36 -19.84
C GLU A 319 -5.61 36.04 -21.16
N GLU A 320 -6.20 36.45 -22.28
CA GLU A 320 -5.51 36.31 -23.55
C GLU A 320 -4.30 37.24 -23.59
N LEU A 321 -3.11 36.63 -23.54
CA LEU A 321 -1.87 37.37 -23.72
C LEU A 321 -1.64 37.62 -25.21
N ASN A 322 -1.52 38.90 -25.59
CA ASN A 322 -1.25 39.33 -26.95
C ASN A 322 0.21 39.10 -27.39
N THR A 323 1.06 38.58 -26.52
CA THR A 323 2.45 38.27 -26.77
C THR A 323 2.63 36.86 -27.30
N ARG A 324 3.28 36.70 -28.45
CA ARG A 324 3.58 35.39 -29.02
C ARG A 324 4.60 34.61 -28.19
N GLU A 325 5.56 35.31 -27.60
CA GLU A 325 6.67 34.72 -26.86
C GLU A 325 6.50 35.08 -25.38
N LEU A 326 6.32 34.06 -24.52
CA LEU A 326 6.18 34.23 -23.06
C LEU A 326 7.51 34.07 -22.33
N LEU A 327 8.34 33.13 -22.78
CA LEU A 327 9.60 32.81 -22.19
C LEU A 327 10.57 32.33 -23.28
N VAL A 328 11.76 32.91 -23.32
CA VAL A 328 12.89 32.44 -24.13
C VAL A 328 14.03 32.13 -23.17
N ALA A 329 14.54 30.95 -23.20
CA ALA A 329 15.75 30.55 -22.50
C ALA A 329 16.80 30.16 -23.51
N GLU A 330 17.94 30.82 -23.47
CA GLU A 330 19.09 30.55 -24.34
C GLU A 330 20.26 30.07 -23.47
N ASP A 331 20.83 28.93 -23.85
CA ASP A 331 21.96 28.29 -23.16
C ASP A 331 21.81 28.22 -21.63
N LEU A 332 20.58 27.90 -21.19
CA LEU A 332 20.27 27.83 -19.79
C LEU A 332 21.03 26.68 -19.12
N SER A 333 21.84 27.01 -18.13
CA SER A 333 22.54 26.04 -17.29
C SER A 333 22.01 26.09 -15.88
N ILE A 334 21.56 24.95 -15.37
CA ILE A 334 20.99 24.80 -14.03
C ILE A 334 21.88 23.89 -13.19
N GLY A 335 22.19 24.28 -11.96
CA GLY A 335 23.03 23.45 -11.09
C GLY A 335 23.31 24.04 -9.73
N TYR A 336 23.87 23.21 -8.84
CA TYR A 336 24.36 23.56 -7.50
C TYR A 336 25.89 23.44 -7.47
N GLY A 337 26.61 24.48 -7.87
CA GLY A 337 28.07 24.48 -7.95
C GLY A 337 28.66 23.73 -9.17
N ARG A 338 27.93 22.80 -9.75
CA ARG A 338 28.19 22.15 -11.04
C ARG A 338 26.91 22.05 -11.85
N PRO A 339 26.97 22.11 -13.19
CA PRO A 339 25.77 21.90 -14.00
C PRO A 339 25.14 20.53 -13.73
N LEU A 340 23.82 20.51 -13.54
CA LEU A 340 23.02 19.28 -13.43
C LEU A 340 22.67 18.72 -14.81
N LEU A 341 22.45 19.62 -15.78
CA LEU A 341 22.09 19.30 -17.15
C LEU A 341 23.04 20.01 -18.11
N PRO A 342 23.27 19.48 -19.32
CA PRO A 342 23.91 20.26 -20.39
C PRO A 342 23.11 21.53 -20.64
N PRO A 343 23.77 22.66 -21.07
CA PRO A 343 23.06 23.87 -21.46
C PRO A 343 21.99 23.55 -22.51
N PHE A 344 20.79 24.08 -22.33
CA PHE A 344 19.66 23.86 -23.23
C PHE A 344 18.92 25.17 -23.50
N SER A 345 18.31 25.25 -24.68
CA SER A 345 17.52 26.40 -25.11
C SER A 345 16.12 25.97 -25.44
N PHE A 346 15.13 26.77 -25.04
CA PHE A 346 13.71 26.53 -25.36
C PHE A 346 12.93 27.84 -25.37
N GLN A 347 11.81 27.82 -26.05
CA GLN A 347 10.90 28.96 -26.16
C GLN A 347 9.49 28.52 -25.83
N LEU A 348 8.75 29.33 -25.10
CA LEU A 348 7.34 29.10 -24.73
C LEU A 348 6.45 30.17 -25.34
N SER A 349 5.39 29.77 -25.97
CA SER A 349 4.31 30.60 -26.50
C SER A 349 3.09 30.60 -25.58
N GLY A 350 2.23 31.61 -25.68
CA GLY A 350 1.10 31.81 -24.76
C GLY A 350 0.03 30.72 -24.74
N ARG A 351 0.14 29.70 -25.60
CA ARG A 351 -0.80 28.55 -25.67
C ARG A 351 -0.14 27.21 -25.41
N ASP A 352 1.15 27.20 -25.15
CA ASP A 352 1.89 25.95 -24.95
C ASP A 352 1.52 25.31 -23.60
N LYS A 353 1.36 23.99 -23.63
CA LYS A 353 1.26 23.15 -22.45
C LYS A 353 2.51 22.28 -22.41
N ILE A 354 3.31 22.44 -21.37
CA ILE A 354 4.59 21.76 -21.24
C ILE A 354 4.50 20.71 -20.14
N TRP A 355 5.00 19.54 -20.47
CA TRP A 355 5.24 18.47 -19.51
C TRP A 355 6.75 18.36 -19.30
N ILE A 356 7.19 18.51 -18.06
CA ILE A 356 8.58 18.27 -17.64
C ILE A 356 8.63 16.89 -16.98
N SER A 357 9.46 16.00 -17.51
CA SER A 357 9.68 14.66 -16.96
C SER A 357 11.16 14.38 -16.84
N GLY A 358 11.53 13.55 -15.87
CA GLY A 358 12.90 13.13 -15.64
C GLY A 358 12.98 12.09 -14.51
N THR A 359 14.16 11.47 -14.38
CA THR A 359 14.42 10.57 -13.24
C THR A 359 14.55 11.38 -11.95
N ASN A 360 14.17 10.77 -10.81
CA ASN A 360 14.24 11.46 -9.51
C ASN A 360 15.68 11.87 -9.18
N GLY A 361 15.86 13.14 -8.78
CA GLY A 361 17.16 13.68 -8.40
C GLY A 361 18.00 14.25 -9.55
N VAL A 362 17.44 14.38 -10.73
CA VAL A 362 18.15 15.01 -11.88
C VAL A 362 18.10 16.54 -11.82
N GLY A 363 17.16 17.12 -11.06
CA GLY A 363 17.07 18.57 -10.90
C GLY A 363 15.65 19.10 -10.92
#